data_b732ff46ac9b3505ba488c5190f3fd0b
#
_entry.id   b732ff46ac9b3505ba488c5190f3fd0b
#
_cell.length_a   1.000
_cell.length_b   1.000
_cell.length_c   1.000
_cell.angle_alpha   90.00
_cell.angle_beta   90.00
_cell.angle_gamma   90.00
#
_symmetry.space_group_name_H-M   'P 1'
#
loop_
_entity.id
_entity.type
_entity.pdbx_description
1 polymer ?
#
loop_
_entity_poly.entity_id
_entity_poly.type
_entity_poly.pdbx_seq_one_letter_code
_entity_poly.pdbx_strand_id
1 'polypeptide(L)'
;MTEVVHIEILRRGPRAWNAWRENNPAQNPILDYAALSLGERQLGPINGGPINLRSAWLRGAVLRFATLSRANLEAADLFEADLAHARLDGANFAGANLSCTILDYADLRDTLLSNANLAGTSLLHVQNLTQSQINLSLCDSATIFPTHLVHPIAMLKLVRKTNAGWADRSQISVLVSNSRD
;
A
#
# COMPACT_ATOMS: atom_id res chain seq x y z
N MET A 1 -14.84 -15.28 -12.00
CA MET A 1 -13.49 -15.68 -12.42
C MET A 1 -12.75 -16.16 -11.19
N THR A 2 -11.95 -17.18 -11.32
CA THR A 2 -11.20 -17.75 -10.19
C THR A 2 -9.85 -17.06 -10.03
N GLU A 3 -9.26 -17.11 -8.84
CA GLU A 3 -7.91 -16.63 -8.51
C GLU A 3 -6.86 -17.08 -9.54
N VAL A 4 -6.89 -18.33 -9.96
CA VAL A 4 -5.96 -18.91 -10.95
C VAL A 4 -5.94 -18.11 -12.25
N VAL A 5 -7.09 -17.65 -12.75
CA VAL A 5 -7.17 -16.86 -13.99
C VAL A 5 -6.50 -15.50 -13.82
N HIS A 6 -6.68 -14.83 -12.67
CA HIS A 6 -6.05 -13.54 -12.41
C HIS A 6 -4.51 -13.66 -12.35
N ILE A 7 -4.00 -14.70 -11.69
CA ILE A 7 -2.56 -14.96 -11.60
C ILE A 7 -1.96 -15.24 -12.99
N GLU A 8 -2.64 -16.02 -13.83
CA GLU A 8 -2.16 -16.31 -15.18
C GLU A 8 -2.11 -15.06 -16.06
N ILE A 9 -3.12 -14.18 -15.98
CA ILE A 9 -3.12 -12.91 -16.72
C ILE A 9 -1.98 -12.02 -16.23
N LEU A 10 -1.79 -11.93 -14.91
CA LEU A 10 -0.74 -11.14 -14.30
C LEU A 10 0.66 -11.61 -14.75
N ARG A 11 0.88 -12.93 -14.85
CA ARG A 11 2.12 -13.53 -15.33
C ARG A 11 2.46 -13.17 -16.79
N ARG A 12 1.48 -12.77 -17.59
CA ARG A 12 1.71 -12.28 -18.96
C ARG A 12 2.26 -10.85 -18.99
N GLY A 13 2.37 -10.19 -17.82
CA GLY A 13 2.96 -8.88 -17.62
C GLY A 13 1.97 -7.72 -17.64
N PRO A 14 2.47 -6.50 -17.37
CA PRO A 14 1.62 -5.33 -17.14
C PRO A 14 0.69 -4.99 -18.31
N ARG A 15 1.14 -5.17 -19.55
CA ARG A 15 0.33 -4.85 -20.74
C ARG A 15 -0.93 -5.74 -20.82
N ALA A 16 -0.76 -7.05 -20.68
CA ALA A 16 -1.88 -7.99 -20.71
C ALA A 16 -2.82 -7.77 -19.52
N TRP A 17 -2.25 -7.52 -18.35
CA TRP A 17 -2.99 -7.21 -17.15
C TRP A 17 -3.81 -5.92 -17.29
N ASN A 18 -3.21 -4.83 -17.71
CA ASN A 18 -3.90 -3.55 -17.84
C ASN A 18 -5.03 -3.62 -18.89
N ALA A 19 -4.82 -4.30 -20.02
CA ALA A 19 -5.86 -4.53 -21.00
C ALA A 19 -7.04 -5.35 -20.41
N TRP A 20 -6.74 -6.35 -19.57
CA TRP A 20 -7.79 -7.09 -18.86
C TRP A 20 -8.53 -6.17 -17.87
N ARG A 21 -7.82 -5.32 -17.11
CA ARG A 21 -8.42 -4.35 -16.18
C ARG A 21 -9.36 -3.37 -16.88
N GLU A 22 -8.99 -2.87 -18.04
CA GLU A 22 -9.82 -1.96 -18.86
C GLU A 22 -11.14 -2.63 -19.29
N ASN A 23 -11.10 -3.92 -19.61
CA ASN A 23 -12.27 -4.68 -19.99
C ASN A 23 -13.09 -5.22 -18.79
N ASN A 24 -12.55 -5.15 -17.58
CA ASN A 24 -13.18 -5.66 -16.35
C ASN A 24 -13.08 -4.66 -15.20
N PRO A 25 -13.54 -3.40 -15.36
CA PRO A 25 -13.29 -2.33 -14.39
C PRO A 25 -13.98 -2.56 -13.04
N ALA A 26 -15.11 -3.29 -13.01
CA ALA A 26 -15.87 -3.57 -11.81
C ALA A 26 -15.39 -4.82 -11.04
N GLN A 27 -14.44 -5.57 -11.59
CA GLN A 27 -13.92 -6.77 -10.93
C GLN A 27 -12.74 -6.44 -10.01
N ASN A 28 -12.80 -6.90 -8.77
CA ASN A 28 -11.65 -6.86 -7.87
C ASN A 28 -10.79 -8.10 -8.13
N PRO A 29 -9.53 -7.93 -8.56
CA PRO A 29 -8.65 -9.07 -8.77
C PRO A 29 -8.37 -9.81 -7.46
N ILE A 30 -8.46 -11.14 -7.50
CA ILE A 30 -8.15 -12.00 -6.35
C ILE A 30 -6.74 -12.53 -6.56
N LEU A 31 -5.82 -12.09 -5.71
CA LEU A 31 -4.40 -12.41 -5.73
C LEU A 31 -3.89 -12.72 -4.31
N ASP A 32 -4.82 -13.10 -3.41
CA ASP A 32 -4.50 -13.40 -2.02
C ASP A 32 -3.51 -14.58 -1.95
N TYR A 33 -2.50 -14.45 -1.09
CA TYR A 33 -1.42 -15.41 -0.90
C TYR A 33 -0.64 -15.80 -2.17
N ALA A 34 -0.81 -15.05 -3.27
CA ALA A 34 -0.10 -15.33 -4.51
C ALA A 34 1.41 -15.12 -4.35
N ALA A 35 2.21 -16.08 -4.78
CA ALA A 35 3.66 -15.94 -4.87
C ALA A 35 4.02 -15.14 -6.13
N LEU A 36 4.08 -13.82 -5.98
CA LEU A 36 4.35 -12.86 -7.05
C LEU A 36 5.81 -12.34 -7.00
N SER A 37 6.60 -12.83 -6.07
CA SER A 37 8.04 -12.57 -5.96
C SER A 37 8.80 -13.42 -6.96
N LEU A 38 8.65 -13.08 -8.22
CA LEU A 38 9.46 -13.74 -9.23
C LEU A 38 10.67 -12.87 -9.48
N GLY A 39 11.83 -13.28 -9.00
CA GLY A 39 13.11 -12.58 -9.08
C GLY A 39 13.54 -12.14 -10.48
N GLU A 40 12.76 -12.42 -11.49
CA GLU A 40 13.02 -12.06 -12.88
C GLU A 40 11.80 -11.45 -13.60
N ARG A 41 10.61 -11.42 -12.97
CA ARG A 41 9.43 -10.82 -13.61
C ARG A 41 9.04 -9.54 -12.91
N GLN A 42 9.43 -8.45 -13.51
CA GLN A 42 9.10 -7.11 -13.07
C GLN A 42 7.60 -6.88 -13.23
N LEU A 43 6.90 -6.72 -12.12
CA LEU A 43 5.57 -6.11 -12.09
C LEU A 43 5.78 -4.58 -12.09
N GLY A 44 6.02 -3.98 -13.25
CA GLY A 44 6.31 -2.53 -13.33
C GLY A 44 6.59 -2.10 -14.76
N PRO A 45 6.96 -0.85 -15.02
CA PRO A 45 6.88 -0.20 -16.32
C PRO A 45 7.87 -0.76 -17.36
N ILE A 46 7.70 -2.02 -17.75
CA ILE A 46 8.40 -2.57 -18.90
C ILE A 46 7.41 -2.77 -20.02
N ASN A 47 7.50 -1.94 -21.02
CA ASN A 47 6.77 -2.03 -22.29
C ASN A 47 5.24 -1.95 -22.22
N GLY A 48 4.64 -1.34 -21.20
CA GLY A 48 3.17 -1.24 -21.10
C GLY A 48 2.65 -0.28 -20.05
N GLY A 49 3.51 0.55 -19.46
CA GLY A 49 3.15 1.50 -18.39
C GLY A 49 3.03 0.86 -17.01
N PRO A 50 2.70 1.66 -15.99
CA PRO A 50 2.51 1.20 -14.61
C PRO A 50 1.39 0.16 -14.53
N ILE A 51 1.57 -0.86 -13.69
CA ILE A 51 0.54 -1.89 -13.50
C ILE A 51 -0.64 -1.35 -12.69
N ASN A 52 -1.86 -1.70 -13.10
CA ASN A 52 -3.10 -1.31 -12.42
C ASN A 52 -3.60 -2.44 -11.50
N LEU A 53 -3.26 -2.33 -10.21
CA LEU A 53 -3.70 -3.23 -9.13
C LEU A 53 -4.77 -2.57 -8.23
N ARG A 54 -5.46 -1.54 -8.73
CA ARG A 54 -6.52 -0.86 -7.98
C ARG A 54 -7.55 -1.86 -7.46
N SER A 55 -7.90 -1.74 -6.17
CA SER A 55 -8.86 -2.59 -5.47
C SER A 55 -8.56 -4.10 -5.56
N ALA A 56 -7.32 -4.49 -5.83
CA ALA A 56 -6.92 -5.90 -5.83
C ALA A 56 -6.90 -6.46 -4.40
N TRP A 57 -7.29 -7.72 -4.25
CA TRP A 57 -7.11 -8.49 -3.03
C TRP A 57 -5.74 -9.15 -3.09
N LEU A 58 -4.83 -8.71 -2.23
CA LEU A 58 -3.42 -9.10 -2.17
C LEU A 58 -3.02 -9.54 -0.75
N ARG A 59 -3.98 -10.01 0.04
CA ARG A 59 -3.74 -10.41 1.43
C ARG A 59 -2.72 -11.54 1.48
N GLY A 60 -1.70 -11.38 2.32
CA GLY A 60 -0.62 -12.36 2.45
C GLY A 60 0.17 -12.63 1.15
N ALA A 61 -0.01 -11.82 0.11
CA ALA A 61 0.72 -12.01 -1.15
C ALA A 61 2.23 -11.78 -0.95
N VAL A 62 3.05 -12.60 -1.60
CA VAL A 62 4.51 -12.48 -1.57
C VAL A 62 4.97 -11.64 -2.74
N LEU A 63 5.37 -10.39 -2.48
CA LEU A 63 5.78 -9.38 -3.46
C LEU A 63 7.23 -8.91 -3.21
N ARG A 64 8.03 -9.73 -2.54
CA ARG A 64 9.44 -9.39 -2.26
C ARG A 64 10.19 -9.09 -3.55
N PHE A 65 11.03 -8.04 -3.53
CA PHE A 65 11.81 -7.58 -4.68
C PHE A 65 10.98 -7.18 -5.90
N ALA A 66 9.65 -7.09 -5.80
CA ALA A 66 8.81 -6.67 -6.91
C ALA A 66 9.16 -5.24 -7.36
N THR A 67 9.11 -5.01 -8.68
CA THR A 67 9.20 -3.65 -9.23
C THR A 67 7.78 -3.15 -9.49
N LEU A 68 7.27 -2.33 -8.57
CA LEU A 68 5.94 -1.73 -8.58
C LEU A 68 6.02 -0.19 -8.69
N SER A 69 7.11 0.31 -9.25
CA SER A 69 7.29 1.75 -9.48
C SER A 69 6.10 2.32 -10.25
N ARG A 70 5.47 3.36 -9.71
CA ARG A 70 4.28 4.03 -10.26
C ARG A 70 3.06 3.11 -10.45
N ALA A 71 3.02 1.94 -9.82
CA ALA A 71 1.85 1.07 -9.84
C ALA A 71 0.63 1.75 -9.20
N ASN A 72 -0.55 1.47 -9.71
CA ASN A 72 -1.80 1.89 -9.08
C ASN A 72 -2.30 0.80 -8.14
N LEU A 73 -2.12 1.00 -6.84
CA LEU A 73 -2.58 0.13 -5.74
C LEU A 73 -3.67 0.82 -4.90
N GLU A 74 -4.35 1.84 -5.48
CA GLU A 74 -5.43 2.55 -4.80
C GLU A 74 -6.50 1.58 -4.30
N ALA A 75 -6.85 1.70 -3.01
CA ALA A 75 -7.83 0.86 -2.33
C ALA A 75 -7.54 -0.66 -2.39
N ALA A 76 -6.33 -1.09 -2.70
CA ALA A 76 -5.94 -2.51 -2.64
C ALA A 76 -5.87 -3.01 -1.19
N ASP A 77 -6.17 -4.29 -0.97
CA ASP A 77 -6.01 -4.95 0.32
C ASP A 77 -4.71 -5.77 0.35
N LEU A 78 -3.71 -5.25 1.04
CA LEU A 78 -2.37 -5.82 1.20
C LEU A 78 -2.13 -6.29 2.65
N PHE A 79 -3.19 -6.58 3.39
CA PHE A 79 -3.06 -7.06 4.77
C PHE A 79 -2.09 -8.26 4.83
N GLU A 80 -1.08 -8.17 5.71
CA GLU A 80 -0.03 -9.20 5.89
C GLU A 80 0.79 -9.53 4.62
N ALA A 81 0.73 -8.73 3.55
CA ALA A 81 1.54 -8.96 2.36
C ALA A 81 3.04 -8.71 2.65
N ASP A 82 3.92 -9.41 1.91
CA ASP A 82 5.36 -9.22 2.00
C ASP A 82 5.88 -8.41 0.80
N LEU A 83 6.18 -7.14 1.04
CA LEU A 83 6.76 -6.18 0.09
C LEU A 83 8.24 -5.86 0.40
N ALA A 84 8.91 -6.70 1.18
CA ALA A 84 10.31 -6.45 1.52
C ALA A 84 11.18 -6.27 0.26
N HIS A 85 12.05 -5.26 0.29
CA HIS A 85 12.92 -4.88 -0.84
C HIS A 85 12.19 -4.50 -2.13
N ALA A 86 10.86 -4.28 -2.11
CA ALA A 86 10.13 -3.87 -3.30
C ALA A 86 10.49 -2.43 -3.70
N ARG A 87 10.50 -2.17 -5.01
CA ARG A 87 10.59 -0.81 -5.57
C ARG A 87 9.18 -0.26 -5.74
N LEU A 88 8.82 0.70 -4.90
CA LEU A 88 7.47 1.28 -4.83
C LEU A 88 7.46 2.77 -5.20
N ASP A 89 8.58 3.28 -5.73
CA ASP A 89 8.76 4.70 -6.04
C ASP A 89 7.60 5.22 -6.93
N GLY A 90 6.92 6.26 -6.45
CA GLY A 90 5.76 6.86 -7.11
C GLY A 90 4.50 5.99 -7.17
N ALA A 91 4.45 4.86 -6.46
CA ALA A 91 3.24 4.01 -6.41
C ALA A 91 2.09 4.72 -5.67
N ASN A 92 0.86 4.47 -6.11
CA ASN A 92 -0.34 5.01 -5.49
C ASN A 92 -0.99 3.98 -4.57
N PHE A 93 -0.87 4.19 -3.24
CA PHE A 93 -1.54 3.41 -2.19
C PHE A 93 -2.69 4.17 -1.53
N ALA A 94 -3.25 5.19 -2.17
CA ALA A 94 -4.34 5.96 -1.57
C ALA A 94 -5.49 5.05 -1.14
N GLY A 95 -5.84 5.10 0.16
CA GLY A 95 -6.88 4.25 0.75
C GLY A 95 -6.58 2.76 0.79
N ALA A 96 -5.38 2.31 0.46
CA ALA A 96 -5.00 0.89 0.54
C ALA A 96 -4.90 0.41 1.99
N ASN A 97 -5.14 -0.88 2.21
CA ASN A 97 -4.90 -1.53 3.48
C ASN A 97 -3.51 -2.16 3.50
N LEU A 98 -2.57 -1.50 4.15
CA LEU A 98 -1.19 -1.93 4.37
C LEU A 98 -0.96 -2.41 5.81
N SER A 99 -2.02 -2.73 6.57
CA SER A 99 -1.84 -3.15 7.96
C SER A 99 -1.09 -4.48 8.05
N CYS A 100 -0.16 -4.55 9.00
CA CYS A 100 0.73 -5.69 9.21
C CYS A 100 1.57 -6.09 7.97
N THR A 101 1.69 -5.24 6.97
CA THR A 101 2.50 -5.49 5.76
C THR A 101 3.99 -5.44 6.12
N ILE A 102 4.79 -6.32 5.53
CA ILE A 102 6.26 -6.29 5.64
C ILE A 102 6.80 -5.36 4.57
N LEU A 103 7.44 -4.25 4.97
CA LEU A 103 8.00 -3.22 4.08
C LEU A 103 9.52 -3.05 4.26
N ASP A 104 10.19 -4.00 4.90
CA ASP A 104 11.62 -3.88 5.17
C ASP A 104 12.41 -3.60 3.89
N TYR A 105 13.19 -2.50 3.91
CA TYR A 105 14.02 -2.05 2.80
C TYR A 105 13.26 -1.70 1.50
N ALA A 106 11.94 -1.58 1.53
CA ALA A 106 11.16 -1.09 0.40
C ALA A 106 11.46 0.40 0.13
N ASP A 107 11.52 0.79 -1.15
CA ASP A 107 11.69 2.20 -1.55
C ASP A 107 10.32 2.87 -1.70
N LEU A 108 9.98 3.77 -0.76
CA LEU A 108 8.72 4.50 -0.69
C LEU A 108 8.85 5.95 -1.23
N ARG A 109 9.85 6.24 -2.04
CA ARG A 109 10.03 7.56 -2.63
C ARG A 109 8.78 7.99 -3.40
N ASP A 110 8.28 9.19 -3.10
CA ASP A 110 7.13 9.80 -3.79
C ASP A 110 5.85 8.92 -3.83
N THR A 111 5.73 7.90 -2.96
CA THR A 111 4.50 7.12 -2.84
C THR A 111 3.35 7.97 -2.31
N LEU A 112 2.15 7.71 -2.82
CA LEU A 112 0.92 8.33 -2.33
C LEU A 112 0.31 7.44 -1.24
N LEU A 113 0.32 7.90 0.02
CA LEU A 113 -0.17 7.18 1.19
C LEU A 113 -1.44 7.82 1.80
N SER A 114 -2.13 8.67 1.05
CA SER A 114 -3.33 9.35 1.55
C SER A 114 -4.39 8.35 1.99
N ASN A 115 -4.75 8.38 3.28
CA ASN A 115 -5.68 7.44 3.91
C ASN A 115 -5.27 5.95 3.82
N ALA A 116 -4.02 5.64 3.48
CA ALA A 116 -3.52 4.28 3.57
C ALA A 116 -3.47 3.82 5.02
N ASN A 117 -3.91 2.60 5.30
CA ASN A 117 -3.87 2.02 6.64
C ASN A 117 -2.53 1.33 6.87
N LEU A 118 -1.71 1.86 7.78
CA LEU A 118 -0.39 1.35 8.17
C LEU A 118 -0.39 0.74 9.58
N ALA A 119 -1.56 0.40 10.14
CA ALA A 119 -1.68 -0.16 11.48
C ALA A 119 -0.83 -1.43 11.64
N GLY A 120 -0.05 -1.51 12.70
CA GLY A 120 0.83 -2.65 12.99
C GLY A 120 2.00 -2.86 12.03
N THR A 121 2.23 -1.92 11.11
CA THR A 121 3.32 -2.02 10.11
C THR A 121 4.62 -1.46 10.68
N SER A 122 5.74 -2.16 10.46
CA SER A 122 7.07 -1.63 10.75
C SER A 122 7.60 -0.84 9.55
N LEU A 123 7.88 0.44 9.78
CA LEU A 123 8.49 1.34 8.80
C LEU A 123 9.97 1.60 9.12
N LEU A 124 10.56 0.84 10.06
CA LEU A 124 11.89 1.09 10.61
C LEU A 124 12.99 1.12 9.54
N HIS A 125 12.92 0.23 8.57
CA HIS A 125 13.95 0.04 7.55
C HIS A 125 13.52 0.48 6.15
N VAL A 126 12.35 1.13 6.02
CA VAL A 126 11.90 1.66 4.71
C VAL A 126 12.83 2.76 4.22
N GLN A 127 12.94 2.89 2.91
CA GLN A 127 13.78 3.90 2.28
C GLN A 127 12.93 5.06 1.74
N ASN A 128 13.50 6.28 1.81
CA ASN A 128 12.95 7.49 1.20
C ASN A 128 11.53 7.89 1.66
N LEU A 129 11.10 7.43 2.83
CA LEU A 129 9.83 7.82 3.43
C LEU A 129 9.95 9.19 4.10
N THR A 130 8.96 10.05 3.89
CA THR A 130 8.92 11.42 4.43
C THR A 130 7.82 11.59 5.47
N GLN A 131 7.97 12.59 6.34
CA GLN A 131 6.95 12.95 7.33
C GLN A 131 5.61 13.35 6.68
N SER A 132 5.65 14.04 5.53
CA SER A 132 4.44 14.44 4.80
C SER A 132 3.61 13.24 4.33
N GLN A 133 4.24 12.18 3.87
CA GLN A 133 3.56 10.95 3.47
C GLN A 133 2.85 10.29 4.66
N ILE A 134 3.53 10.21 5.83
CA ILE A 134 2.97 9.64 7.05
C ILE A 134 1.82 10.46 7.60
N ASN A 135 1.90 11.79 7.55
CA ASN A 135 0.85 12.65 8.06
C ASN A 135 -0.49 12.48 7.33
N LEU A 136 -0.46 11.93 6.12
CA LEU A 136 -1.65 11.64 5.31
C LEU A 136 -2.16 10.21 5.48
N SER A 137 -1.42 9.34 6.19
CA SER A 137 -1.75 7.92 6.39
C SER A 137 -2.46 7.68 7.72
N LEU A 138 -3.02 6.49 7.88
CA LEU A 138 -3.64 6.02 9.12
C LEU A 138 -2.67 5.07 9.83
N CYS A 139 -2.25 5.45 11.02
CA CYS A 139 -1.31 4.69 11.85
C CYS A 139 -1.91 4.42 13.22
N ASP A 140 -1.46 3.38 13.89
CA ASP A 140 -1.84 3.07 15.27
C ASP A 140 -0.63 3.03 16.21
N SER A 141 -0.86 2.64 17.47
CA SER A 141 0.20 2.54 18.48
C SER A 141 1.19 1.40 18.22
N ALA A 142 0.86 0.45 17.34
CA ALA A 142 1.72 -0.66 16.96
C ALA A 142 2.56 -0.35 15.70
N THR A 143 2.27 0.76 15.00
CA THR A 143 3.07 1.22 13.86
C THR A 143 4.44 1.69 14.34
N ILE A 144 5.51 1.11 13.79
CA ILE A 144 6.90 1.43 14.17
C ILE A 144 7.51 2.36 13.14
N PHE A 145 8.04 3.51 13.59
CA PHE A 145 8.63 4.54 12.74
C PHE A 145 10.16 4.56 12.83
N PRO A 146 10.86 4.95 11.75
CA PRO A 146 12.27 5.33 11.82
C PRO A 146 12.46 6.50 12.79
N THR A 147 13.63 6.58 13.42
CA THR A 147 13.94 7.59 14.45
C THR A 147 13.86 9.04 13.98
N HIS A 148 13.98 9.29 12.69
CA HIS A 148 13.89 10.63 12.08
C HIS A 148 12.47 11.07 11.75
N LEU A 149 11.49 10.19 11.92
CA LEU A 149 10.07 10.48 11.70
C LEU A 149 9.29 10.46 13.02
N VAL A 150 8.24 11.25 13.08
CA VAL A 150 7.41 11.40 14.29
C VAL A 150 6.03 10.79 14.02
N HIS A 151 5.49 10.10 15.00
CA HIS A 151 4.13 9.57 14.91
C HIS A 151 3.14 10.72 14.65
N PRO A 152 2.18 10.58 13.72
CA PRO A 152 1.20 11.64 13.44
C PRO A 152 0.46 12.08 14.70
N ILE A 153 0.57 13.37 15.03
CA ILE A 153 0.02 13.95 16.29
C ILE A 153 -1.49 13.75 16.39
N ALA A 154 -2.19 13.77 15.26
CA ALA A 154 -3.63 13.55 15.20
C ALA A 154 -4.03 12.18 15.76
N MET A 155 -3.23 11.15 15.52
CA MET A 155 -3.49 9.79 16.01
C MET A 155 -3.27 9.67 17.52
N LEU A 156 -2.23 10.33 18.07
CA LEU A 156 -1.98 10.31 19.52
C LEU A 156 -3.14 10.92 20.33
N LYS A 157 -3.85 11.91 19.76
CA LYS A 157 -5.03 12.51 20.40
C LYS A 157 -6.26 11.61 20.31
N LEU A 158 -6.43 10.85 19.22
CA LEU A 158 -7.53 9.89 19.04
C LEU A 158 -7.37 8.64 19.94
N VAL A 159 -6.18 8.06 20.00
CA VAL A 159 -5.88 6.91 20.87
C VAL A 159 -6.12 7.24 22.35
N ARG A 160 -5.90 8.48 22.76
CA ARG A 160 -6.21 8.93 24.14
C ARG A 160 -7.69 9.18 24.42
N LYS A 161 -8.51 9.44 23.39
CA LYS A 161 -9.95 9.73 23.52
C LYS A 161 -10.86 8.53 23.36
N THR A 162 -10.40 7.47 22.71
CA THR A 162 -11.23 6.30 22.42
C THR A 162 -10.52 5.03 22.87
N ASN A 163 -10.94 4.47 24.02
CA ASN A 163 -10.74 3.05 24.30
C ASN A 163 -11.62 2.16 23.39
N ALA A 164 -12.09 2.70 22.27
CA ALA A 164 -12.94 2.02 21.29
C ALA A 164 -12.24 2.02 19.94
N GLY A 165 -12.18 0.84 19.33
CA GLY A 165 -11.56 0.65 18.03
C GLY A 165 -12.05 1.63 16.96
N TRP A 166 -11.23 1.87 16.00
CA TRP A 166 -11.37 2.60 14.72
C TRP A 166 -12.74 3.31 14.53
N ALA A 167 -12.92 4.44 15.20
CA ALA A 167 -14.12 5.23 15.07
C ALA A 167 -13.89 6.39 14.08
N ASP A 168 -14.78 6.44 13.12
CA ASP A 168 -15.17 7.59 12.31
C ASP A 168 -14.07 8.39 11.58
N ARG A 169 -13.91 8.04 10.30
CA ARG A 169 -13.03 8.72 9.32
C ARG A 169 -13.32 10.23 9.17
N SER A 170 -14.51 10.71 9.52
CA SER A 170 -14.90 12.11 9.41
C SER A 170 -14.16 13.03 10.40
N GLN A 171 -13.68 12.47 11.51
CA GLN A 171 -12.97 13.23 12.55
C GLN A 171 -11.47 13.45 12.25
N ILE A 172 -10.88 12.59 11.39
CA ILE A 172 -9.45 12.67 11.06
C ILE A 172 -9.18 13.87 10.13
N SER A 173 -10.07 14.16 9.19
CA SER A 173 -9.92 15.28 8.26
C SER A 173 -9.98 16.65 8.92
N VAL A 174 -10.75 16.79 10.00
CA VAL A 174 -10.91 18.06 10.75
C VAL A 174 -9.67 18.41 11.58
N LEU A 175 -8.93 17.39 12.06
CA LEU A 175 -7.74 17.60 12.88
C LEU A 175 -6.50 18.01 12.08
N VAL A 176 -6.42 17.60 10.82
CA VAL A 176 -5.31 17.98 9.91
C VAL A 176 -5.45 19.41 9.41
N SER A 177 -6.69 19.93 9.28
CA SER A 177 -6.95 21.31 8.84
C SER A 177 -6.66 22.38 9.92
N ASN A 178 -6.69 22.01 11.21
CA ASN A 178 -6.51 22.95 12.33
C ASN A 178 -5.07 23.03 12.87
N SER A 179 -4.10 22.37 12.27
CA SER A 179 -2.68 22.41 12.68
C SER A 179 -1.83 23.40 11.87
N ARG A 180 -2.46 24.39 11.20
CA ARG A 180 -1.79 25.44 10.40
C ARG A 180 -1.85 26.84 11.07
N ASP A 181 -1.97 26.91 12.39
CA ASP A 181 -1.78 28.13 13.16
C ASP A 181 -0.63 27.97 14.16
#